data_ac98460700746de63f23d456cbf90411
#
_entry.id   ac98460700746de63f23d456cbf90411
#
_cell.length_a   1.000
_cell.length_b   1.000
_cell.length_c   1.000
_cell.angle_alpha   90.00
_cell.angle_beta   90.00
_cell.angle_gamma   90.00
#
_symmetry.space_group_name_H-M   'P 1'
#
loop_
_entity.id
_entity.type
_entity.pdbx_description
1 polymer ?
#
loop_
_entity_poly.entity_id
_entity_poly.type
_entity_poly.pdbx_seq_one_letter_code
_entity_poly.pdbx_strand_id
1 'polypeptide(L)'
;MTSAIGFALGLLVFAENQNAGDQVTVLRNVAVLDGTGRAVQQNQDVTIKGDRILSIKAASSVVPKGARVVDLAGKTIMPQLINSHGHLGLLKGTTMSSANYTEDNIRAQLLRYEAYGVGAVLVLGTDHDEIFGLREASRKGTLPGAAIYTAGKGFGVKDALPPLSFGMDQVFRPLTEAEARNELRQLAAKKPDVVKIWVDDLWGTLPKMKPEIYAGIIQEAHRHGLRVASHVFYLEDARKLVGSGLDIIAHSVRDAEIDDPLLAEMKKRKVAYIPTLSLDEFAFAYQNDPQWLNSPFFQAALEPGVLQMITSAEYKEKVRKNPNTAKEVSALQVALKNVKRIHDAGILLSMGTDSGAQPIRVQGFSEHMELELLVKAGLTPLQAIATATKNAAALLKVDDRYGTLAPGKKANFIVLDKDPSTDILNTRTISAVWKNGEKVNEGPLATLAKAN
;
A
#
# COMPACT_ATOMS: atom_id res chain seq x y z
N MET A 1 -63.40 -39.37 -22.97
CA MET A 1 -61.98 -39.69 -22.87
C MET A 1 -61.26 -38.49 -22.30
N THR A 2 -61.14 -38.48 -20.98
CA THR A 2 -60.55 -37.42 -20.20
C THR A 2 -59.19 -37.87 -19.69
N SER A 3 -58.12 -37.21 -20.19
CA SER A 3 -56.75 -37.48 -19.78
C SER A 3 -56.37 -36.56 -18.59
N ALA A 4 -56.03 -37.15 -17.45
CA ALA A 4 -55.57 -36.48 -16.28
C ALA A 4 -54.03 -36.30 -16.37
N ILE A 5 -53.55 -35.06 -16.33
CA ILE A 5 -52.11 -34.71 -16.21
C ILE A 5 -51.81 -34.52 -14.74
N GLY A 6 -51.01 -35.44 -14.19
CA GLY A 6 -50.51 -35.33 -12.82
C GLY A 6 -49.38 -34.31 -12.73
N PHE A 7 -49.51 -33.29 -11.86
CA PHE A 7 -48.43 -32.36 -11.45
C PHE A 7 -47.61 -33.03 -10.35
N ALA A 8 -46.33 -33.29 -10.65
CA ALA A 8 -45.36 -33.68 -9.64
C ALA A 8 -44.83 -32.41 -8.96
N LEU A 9 -45.14 -32.25 -7.67
CA LEU A 9 -44.57 -31.20 -6.81
C LEU A 9 -43.12 -31.60 -6.47
N GLY A 10 -42.13 -30.97 -7.11
CA GLY A 10 -40.75 -31.07 -6.70
C GLY A 10 -40.53 -30.27 -5.41
N LEU A 11 -40.21 -30.94 -4.30
CA LEU A 11 -39.70 -30.30 -3.08
C LEU A 11 -38.35 -29.71 -3.39
N LEU A 12 -38.28 -28.38 -3.51
CA LEU A 12 -37.04 -27.64 -3.40
C LEU A 12 -36.61 -27.63 -1.94
N VAL A 13 -35.58 -28.43 -1.63
CA VAL A 13 -34.87 -28.34 -0.36
C VAL A 13 -34.08 -27.05 -0.39
N PHE A 14 -34.59 -26.03 0.27
CA PHE A 14 -33.81 -24.83 0.62
C PHE A 14 -32.73 -25.28 1.61
N ALA A 15 -31.47 -25.36 1.13
CA ALA A 15 -30.33 -25.43 2.03
C ALA A 15 -30.35 -24.16 2.87
N GLU A 16 -30.51 -24.33 4.19
CA GLU A 16 -30.39 -23.24 5.16
C GLU A 16 -29.04 -22.56 4.96
N ASN A 17 -29.06 -21.31 4.53
CA ASN A 17 -27.91 -20.43 4.61
C ASN A 17 -27.61 -20.24 6.10
N GLN A 18 -26.72 -21.07 6.66
CA GLN A 18 -26.13 -20.83 7.97
C GLN A 18 -25.52 -19.44 7.92
N ASN A 19 -25.96 -18.55 8.81
CA ASN A 19 -25.45 -17.19 8.95
C ASN A 19 -23.92 -17.20 8.92
N ALA A 20 -23.30 -16.59 7.92
CA ALA A 20 -21.84 -16.52 7.77
C ALA A 20 -21.14 -15.96 9.04
N GLY A 21 -21.88 -15.26 9.90
CA GLY A 21 -21.38 -14.72 11.17
C GLY A 21 -21.12 -15.74 12.27
N ASP A 22 -21.67 -16.96 12.19
CA ASP A 22 -21.54 -17.99 13.26
C ASP A 22 -20.54 -19.09 12.92
N GLN A 23 -20.05 -19.17 11.69
CA GLN A 23 -19.10 -20.19 11.28
C GLN A 23 -17.76 -20.00 12.00
N VAL A 24 -17.30 -21.07 12.67
CA VAL A 24 -15.98 -21.14 13.29
C VAL A 24 -15.03 -21.85 12.32
N THR A 25 -13.89 -21.22 12.03
CA THR A 25 -12.79 -21.81 11.27
C THR A 25 -11.56 -21.94 12.17
N VAL A 26 -10.88 -23.07 12.14
CA VAL A 26 -9.62 -23.29 12.85
C VAL A 26 -8.52 -23.55 11.83
N LEU A 27 -7.54 -22.63 11.77
CA LEU A 27 -6.29 -22.82 11.03
C LEU A 27 -5.34 -23.55 11.97
N ARG A 28 -4.87 -24.74 11.57
CA ARG A 28 -4.08 -25.60 12.44
C ARG A 28 -2.61 -25.65 12.08
N ASN A 29 -1.79 -25.90 13.10
CA ASN A 29 -0.36 -26.20 12.99
C ASN A 29 0.44 -25.10 12.27
N VAL A 30 -0.04 -23.84 12.27
CA VAL A 30 0.51 -22.74 11.50
C VAL A 30 1.56 -21.96 12.30
N ALA A 31 2.60 -21.46 11.62
CA ALA A 31 3.48 -20.45 12.18
C ALA A 31 2.81 -19.06 12.08
N VAL A 32 2.79 -18.30 13.17
CA VAL A 32 2.14 -16.99 13.26
C VAL A 32 3.18 -15.89 13.41
N LEU A 33 3.32 -15.05 12.39
CA LEU A 33 4.00 -13.78 12.42
C LEU A 33 2.94 -12.70 12.69
N ASP A 34 2.89 -12.18 13.90
CA ASP A 34 1.78 -11.34 14.36
C ASP A 34 1.79 -9.89 13.86
N GLY A 35 2.84 -9.47 13.13
CA GLY A 35 2.99 -8.12 12.59
C GLY A 35 3.57 -7.10 13.59
N THR A 36 3.86 -7.49 14.83
CA THR A 36 4.36 -6.56 15.87
C THR A 36 5.86 -6.35 15.84
N GLY A 37 6.60 -7.15 15.07
CA GLY A 37 8.07 -7.22 15.08
C GLY A 37 8.64 -8.22 16.07
N ARG A 38 7.79 -8.97 16.80
CA ARG A 38 8.20 -10.07 17.68
C ARG A 38 8.51 -11.35 16.90
N ALA A 39 9.22 -12.27 17.53
CA ALA A 39 9.53 -13.58 16.97
C ALA A 39 8.28 -14.36 16.54
N VAL A 40 8.41 -15.14 15.48
CA VAL A 40 7.35 -16.01 14.94
C VAL A 40 6.96 -17.07 15.96
N GLN A 41 5.66 -17.22 16.21
CA GLN A 41 5.11 -18.25 17.10
C GLN A 41 4.85 -19.50 16.25
N GLN A 42 5.63 -20.54 16.50
CA GLN A 42 5.53 -21.82 15.78
C GLN A 42 4.36 -22.66 16.29
N ASN A 43 3.79 -23.51 15.40
CA ASN A 43 2.82 -24.52 15.72
C ASN A 43 1.61 -24.01 16.54
N GLN A 44 0.90 -23.03 15.95
CA GLN A 44 -0.28 -22.43 16.55
C GLN A 44 -1.57 -22.93 15.89
N ASP A 45 -2.66 -22.98 16.66
CA ASP A 45 -4.02 -23.03 16.16
C ASP A 45 -4.66 -21.65 16.26
N VAL A 46 -5.14 -21.12 15.11
CA VAL A 46 -5.82 -19.82 15.02
C VAL A 46 -7.31 -20.07 14.82
N THR A 47 -8.12 -19.71 15.80
CA THR A 47 -9.58 -19.83 15.72
C THR A 47 -10.16 -18.50 15.21
N ILE A 48 -10.98 -18.60 14.19
CA ILE A 48 -11.69 -17.46 13.56
C ILE A 48 -13.19 -17.70 13.76
N LYS A 49 -13.93 -16.68 14.18
CA LYS A 49 -15.40 -16.67 14.19
C LYS A 49 -15.89 -15.47 13.36
N GLY A 50 -16.64 -15.76 12.30
CA GLY A 50 -17.03 -14.76 11.33
C GLY A 50 -15.80 -14.06 10.75
N ASP A 51 -15.74 -12.73 10.86
CA ASP A 51 -14.67 -11.91 10.30
C ASP A 51 -13.50 -11.62 11.26
N ARG A 52 -13.47 -12.24 12.49
CA ARG A 52 -12.50 -11.90 13.53
C ARG A 52 -11.72 -13.11 14.04
N ILE A 53 -10.50 -12.84 14.43
CA ILE A 53 -9.67 -13.79 15.20
C ILE A 53 -10.25 -13.88 16.60
N LEU A 54 -10.64 -15.08 17.00
CA LEU A 54 -11.14 -15.38 18.35
C LEU A 54 -10.00 -15.72 19.31
N SER A 55 -9.05 -16.56 18.87
CA SER A 55 -7.88 -16.94 19.67
C SER A 55 -6.71 -17.40 18.81
N ILE A 56 -5.50 -17.25 19.34
CA ILE A 56 -4.25 -17.85 18.87
C ILE A 56 -3.65 -18.60 20.04
N LYS A 57 -3.45 -19.91 19.90
CA LYS A 57 -2.97 -20.78 20.98
C LYS A 57 -2.05 -21.87 20.41
N ALA A 58 -1.19 -22.45 21.23
CA ALA A 58 -0.43 -23.62 20.85
C ALA A 58 -1.35 -24.72 20.30
N ALA A 59 -0.92 -25.39 19.23
CA ALA A 59 -1.72 -26.41 18.55
C ALA A 59 -2.16 -27.51 19.53
N SER A 60 -3.44 -27.90 19.44
CA SER A 60 -4.08 -28.85 20.31
C SER A 60 -4.89 -29.87 19.49
N SER A 61 -5.05 -31.08 20.00
CA SER A 61 -5.93 -32.08 19.39
C SER A 61 -7.42 -31.74 19.48
N VAL A 62 -7.79 -30.77 20.33
CA VAL A 62 -9.19 -30.40 20.58
C VAL A 62 -9.61 -29.28 19.61
N VAL A 63 -10.57 -29.59 18.76
CA VAL A 63 -11.19 -28.64 17.82
C VAL A 63 -12.67 -28.45 18.23
N PRO A 64 -13.21 -27.22 18.19
CA PRO A 64 -14.61 -26.97 18.45
C PRO A 64 -15.51 -27.82 17.53
N LYS A 65 -16.56 -28.41 18.07
CA LYS A 65 -17.51 -29.21 17.30
C LYS A 65 -18.16 -28.39 16.20
N GLY A 66 -18.16 -28.91 14.97
CA GLY A 66 -18.72 -28.20 13.80
C GLY A 66 -17.81 -27.09 13.18
N ALA A 67 -16.60 -26.94 13.71
CA ALA A 67 -15.66 -25.98 13.10
C ALA A 67 -15.12 -26.51 11.75
N ARG A 68 -14.96 -25.61 10.79
CA ARG A 68 -14.18 -25.86 9.57
C ARG A 68 -12.70 -25.90 9.95
N VAL A 69 -12.00 -26.96 9.57
CA VAL A 69 -10.58 -27.12 9.87
C VAL A 69 -9.77 -26.93 8.59
N VAL A 70 -8.73 -26.11 8.66
CA VAL A 70 -7.76 -25.90 7.58
C VAL A 70 -6.37 -26.19 8.16
N ASP A 71 -5.72 -27.26 7.71
CA ASP A 71 -4.35 -27.57 8.11
C ASP A 71 -3.35 -26.71 7.31
N LEU A 72 -2.52 -25.97 8.03
CA LEU A 72 -1.48 -25.09 7.50
C LEU A 72 -0.09 -25.50 8.02
N ALA A 73 0.12 -26.79 8.32
CA ALA A 73 1.42 -27.30 8.74
C ALA A 73 2.51 -26.90 7.73
N GLY A 74 3.63 -26.37 8.25
CA GLY A 74 4.74 -25.87 7.41
C GLY A 74 4.51 -24.50 6.75
N LYS A 75 3.34 -23.88 6.91
CA LYS A 75 3.03 -22.54 6.41
C LYS A 75 3.20 -21.50 7.50
N THR A 76 3.38 -20.25 7.06
CA THR A 76 3.39 -19.07 7.93
C THR A 76 2.23 -18.15 7.56
N ILE A 77 1.53 -17.59 8.54
CA ILE A 77 0.58 -16.51 8.33
C ILE A 77 1.15 -15.20 8.87
N MET A 78 0.86 -14.11 8.16
CA MET A 78 1.15 -12.74 8.60
C MET A 78 -0.01 -11.80 8.23
N PRO A 79 -0.15 -10.63 8.90
CA PRO A 79 -1.17 -9.65 8.49
C PRO A 79 -1.03 -9.29 7.02
N GLN A 80 -2.15 -8.94 6.36
CA GLN A 80 -2.07 -8.31 5.04
C GLN A 80 -1.22 -7.03 5.13
N LEU A 81 -0.49 -6.74 4.05
CA LEU A 81 0.28 -5.52 3.90
C LEU A 81 -0.66 -4.32 3.72
N ILE A 82 -0.21 -3.15 4.15
CA ILE A 82 -0.86 -1.86 3.92
C ILE A 82 0.15 -0.98 3.19
N ASN A 83 -0.19 -0.53 1.98
CA ASN A 83 0.60 0.44 1.26
C ASN A 83 0.15 1.86 1.63
N SER A 84 0.99 2.59 2.35
CA SER A 84 0.71 3.95 2.82
C SER A 84 0.96 5.04 1.76
N HIS A 85 1.40 4.67 0.55
CA HIS A 85 1.59 5.56 -0.59
C HIS A 85 1.54 4.78 -1.90
N GLY A 86 0.39 4.72 -2.50
CA GLY A 86 0.15 4.15 -3.82
C GLY A 86 -0.74 5.05 -4.67
N HIS A 87 -1.01 4.63 -5.91
CA HIS A 87 -1.87 5.34 -6.85
C HIS A 87 -2.82 4.40 -7.55
N LEU A 88 -4.02 4.91 -7.90
CA LEU A 88 -5.07 4.17 -8.57
C LEU A 88 -5.62 4.94 -9.78
N GLY A 89 -6.13 4.21 -10.75
CA GLY A 89 -6.98 4.71 -11.82
C GLY A 89 -6.25 5.29 -13.04
N LEU A 90 -5.19 6.08 -12.85
CA LEU A 90 -4.53 6.78 -13.97
C LEU A 90 -3.69 5.88 -14.86
N LEU A 91 -3.11 4.81 -14.30
CA LEU A 91 -2.29 3.84 -15.04
C LEU A 91 -3.17 2.80 -15.74
N LYS A 92 -2.90 2.53 -17.02
CA LYS A 92 -3.42 1.38 -17.76
C LYS A 92 -2.44 1.00 -18.87
N GLY A 93 -1.98 -0.25 -18.85
CA GLY A 93 -0.93 -0.69 -19.76
C GLY A 93 0.35 0.13 -19.57
N THR A 94 0.85 0.72 -20.65
CA THR A 94 2.05 1.56 -20.64
C THR A 94 1.74 3.07 -20.57
N THR A 95 0.49 3.46 -20.33
CA THR A 95 0.04 4.86 -20.40
C THR A 95 -0.50 5.38 -19.08
N MET A 96 -0.33 6.68 -18.86
CA MET A 96 -0.93 7.44 -17.78
C MET A 96 -1.90 8.47 -18.38
N SER A 97 -3.16 8.47 -17.94
CA SER A 97 -4.19 9.41 -18.44
C SER A 97 -5.38 9.48 -17.49
N SER A 98 -6.01 10.65 -17.38
CA SER A 98 -7.32 10.81 -16.71
C SER A 98 -8.43 9.98 -17.38
N ALA A 99 -8.32 9.71 -18.68
CA ALA A 99 -9.26 8.82 -19.38
C ALA A 99 -9.23 7.36 -18.89
N ASN A 100 -8.14 6.93 -18.24
CA ASN A 100 -8.03 5.60 -17.63
C ASN A 100 -8.74 5.51 -16.27
N TYR A 101 -9.14 6.65 -15.69
CA TYR A 101 -9.72 6.73 -14.34
C TYR A 101 -11.17 6.23 -14.37
N THR A 102 -11.34 4.93 -14.36
CA THR A 102 -12.63 4.24 -14.40
C THR A 102 -12.74 3.24 -13.24
N GLU A 103 -13.97 2.96 -12.81
CA GLU A 103 -14.23 1.98 -11.75
C GLU A 103 -13.64 0.61 -12.11
N ASP A 104 -13.79 0.15 -13.35
CA ASP A 104 -13.27 -1.15 -13.79
C ASP A 104 -11.74 -1.21 -13.71
N ASN A 105 -11.03 -0.13 -14.10
CA ASN A 105 -9.57 -0.08 -14.01
C ASN A 105 -9.12 -0.04 -12.54
N ILE A 106 -9.77 0.76 -11.70
CA ILE A 106 -9.50 0.83 -10.26
C ILE A 106 -9.76 -0.54 -9.61
N ARG A 107 -10.88 -1.19 -9.92
CA ARG A 107 -11.20 -2.54 -9.43
C ARG A 107 -10.14 -3.57 -9.80
N ALA A 108 -9.68 -3.56 -11.05
CA ALA A 108 -8.61 -4.47 -11.51
C ALA A 108 -7.31 -4.25 -10.71
N GLN A 109 -6.95 -2.99 -10.44
CA GLN A 109 -5.78 -2.65 -9.64
C GLN A 109 -5.93 -3.06 -8.18
N LEU A 110 -7.11 -2.88 -7.57
CA LEU A 110 -7.40 -3.32 -6.20
C LEU A 110 -7.33 -4.84 -6.05
N LEU A 111 -7.82 -5.60 -7.04
CA LEU A 111 -7.72 -7.05 -7.08
C LEU A 111 -6.26 -7.51 -7.24
N ARG A 112 -5.46 -6.79 -8.02
CA ARG A 112 -4.01 -7.04 -8.13
C ARG A 112 -3.33 -6.84 -6.78
N TYR A 113 -3.55 -5.72 -6.10
CA TYR A 113 -3.03 -5.51 -4.75
C TYR A 113 -3.41 -6.65 -3.80
N GLU A 114 -4.69 -7.06 -3.80
CA GLU A 114 -5.17 -8.15 -2.95
C GLU A 114 -4.46 -9.47 -3.26
N ALA A 115 -4.26 -9.82 -4.54
CA ALA A 115 -3.55 -11.04 -4.94
C ALA A 115 -2.11 -11.08 -4.42
N TYR A 116 -1.48 -9.90 -4.27
CA TYR A 116 -0.15 -9.73 -3.68
C TYR A 116 -0.17 -9.53 -2.17
N GLY A 117 -1.30 -9.81 -1.51
CA GLY A 117 -1.43 -9.72 -0.06
C GLY A 117 -1.54 -8.30 0.49
N VAL A 118 -1.74 -7.29 -0.36
CA VAL A 118 -1.95 -5.91 0.07
C VAL A 118 -3.44 -5.71 0.34
N GLY A 119 -3.78 -5.53 1.61
CA GLY A 119 -5.19 -5.40 2.06
C GLY A 119 -5.73 -3.98 2.02
N ALA A 120 -4.87 -2.97 1.95
CA ALA A 120 -5.26 -1.56 1.86
C ALA A 120 -4.19 -0.71 1.17
N VAL A 121 -4.63 0.34 0.50
CA VAL A 121 -3.78 1.35 -0.14
C VAL A 121 -4.24 2.75 0.21
N LEU A 122 -3.30 3.63 0.59
CA LEU A 122 -3.52 5.07 0.71
C LEU A 122 -3.09 5.75 -0.59
N VAL A 123 -4.06 6.30 -1.32
CA VAL A 123 -3.80 7.06 -2.55
C VAL A 123 -3.50 8.51 -2.20
N LEU A 124 -2.30 8.97 -2.59
CA LEU A 124 -1.82 10.28 -2.18
C LEU A 124 -1.97 11.33 -3.28
N GLY A 125 -3.21 11.85 -3.42
CA GLY A 125 -3.47 13.14 -4.04
C GLY A 125 -3.70 13.16 -5.54
N THR A 126 -3.78 11.99 -6.20
CA THR A 126 -3.98 11.89 -7.66
C THR A 126 -5.37 11.42 -8.06
N ASP A 127 -6.29 11.39 -7.12
CA ASP A 127 -7.62 10.86 -7.35
C ASP A 127 -8.58 11.90 -7.95
N HIS A 128 -9.54 11.40 -8.71
CA HIS A 128 -10.75 12.13 -9.08
C HIS A 128 -11.80 12.03 -7.96
N ASP A 129 -12.88 12.81 -8.06
CA ASP A 129 -13.87 12.90 -7.00
C ASP A 129 -14.67 11.60 -6.78
N GLU A 130 -14.76 10.74 -7.81
CA GLU A 130 -15.41 9.44 -7.77
C GLU A 130 -14.77 8.49 -6.75
N ILE A 131 -13.51 8.70 -6.39
CA ILE A 131 -12.79 7.87 -5.42
C ILE A 131 -13.50 7.79 -4.07
N PHE A 132 -14.19 8.85 -3.65
CA PHE A 132 -14.86 8.86 -2.35
C PHE A 132 -16.02 7.85 -2.31
N GLY A 133 -16.76 7.68 -3.41
CA GLY A 133 -17.77 6.64 -3.55
C GLY A 133 -17.17 5.24 -3.57
N LEU A 134 -16.10 5.04 -4.34
CA LEU A 134 -15.37 3.77 -4.42
C LEU A 134 -14.72 3.38 -3.08
N ARG A 135 -14.21 4.36 -2.34
CA ARG A 135 -13.69 4.16 -0.98
C ARG A 135 -14.76 3.59 -0.05
N GLU A 136 -15.95 4.19 -0.05
CA GLU A 136 -17.06 3.69 0.79
C GLU A 136 -17.48 2.28 0.36
N ALA A 137 -17.55 2.00 -0.95
CA ALA A 137 -17.87 0.67 -1.47
C ALA A 137 -16.80 -0.37 -1.06
N SER A 138 -15.50 -0.04 -1.14
CA SER A 138 -14.42 -0.93 -0.73
C SER A 138 -14.44 -1.24 0.77
N ARG A 139 -14.74 -0.23 1.61
CA ARG A 139 -14.84 -0.39 3.07
C ARG A 139 -16.07 -1.18 3.51
N LYS A 140 -17.16 -1.09 2.74
CA LYS A 140 -18.37 -1.93 2.95
C LYS A 140 -18.22 -3.34 2.39
N GLY A 141 -17.17 -3.62 1.61
CA GLY A 141 -16.94 -4.92 0.99
C GLY A 141 -17.76 -5.15 -0.30
N THR A 142 -18.44 -4.14 -0.83
CA THR A 142 -19.18 -4.23 -2.10
C THR A 142 -18.28 -4.01 -3.32
N LEU A 143 -17.13 -3.35 -3.16
CA LEU A 143 -16.06 -3.31 -4.14
C LEU A 143 -14.95 -4.27 -3.69
N PRO A 144 -14.63 -5.35 -4.45
CA PRO A 144 -13.62 -6.33 -4.06
C PRO A 144 -12.20 -5.78 -4.20
N GLY A 145 -11.23 -6.50 -3.63
CA GLY A 145 -9.82 -6.15 -3.65
C GLY A 145 -9.37 -5.37 -2.42
N ALA A 146 -8.24 -4.68 -2.49
CA ALA A 146 -7.69 -3.89 -1.39
C ALA A 146 -8.64 -2.74 -0.97
N ALA A 147 -8.66 -2.39 0.31
CA ALA A 147 -9.42 -1.26 0.81
C ALA A 147 -8.78 0.08 0.41
N ILE A 148 -9.60 1.07 0.04
CA ILE A 148 -9.14 2.40 -0.38
C ILE A 148 -9.10 3.35 0.81
N TYR A 149 -7.97 4.05 0.97
CA TYR A 149 -7.80 5.29 1.71
C TYR A 149 -7.33 6.35 0.72
N THR A 150 -7.75 7.60 0.87
CA THR A 150 -7.46 8.61 -0.15
C THR A 150 -7.26 10.01 0.40
N ALA A 151 -6.35 10.73 -0.23
CA ALA A 151 -6.22 12.17 -0.08
C ALA A 151 -7.17 12.94 -1.04
N GLY A 152 -7.84 12.24 -1.97
CA GLY A 152 -8.59 12.87 -3.04
C GLY A 152 -7.66 13.68 -3.95
N LYS A 153 -8.06 14.91 -4.29
CA LYS A 153 -7.23 15.86 -5.03
C LYS A 153 -6.15 16.44 -4.12
N GLY A 154 -4.88 16.31 -4.51
CA GLY A 154 -3.78 16.95 -3.81
C GLY A 154 -3.55 18.40 -4.26
N PHE A 155 -2.54 19.05 -3.66
CA PHE A 155 -2.16 20.44 -3.96
C PHE A 155 -0.77 20.46 -4.60
N GLY A 156 -0.73 20.77 -5.88
CA GLY A 156 0.48 20.91 -6.68
C GLY A 156 0.82 22.37 -6.97
N VAL A 157 1.73 22.55 -7.91
CA VAL A 157 2.19 23.85 -8.37
C VAL A 157 1.81 24.05 -9.83
N LYS A 158 1.37 25.24 -10.20
CA LYS A 158 1.06 25.58 -11.58
C LYS A 158 2.30 25.38 -12.47
N ASP A 159 2.12 24.69 -13.58
CA ASP A 159 3.17 24.39 -14.57
C ASP A 159 4.37 23.61 -14.00
N ALA A 160 4.16 22.89 -12.86
CA ALA A 160 5.17 22.10 -12.18
C ALA A 160 4.59 20.76 -11.65
N LEU A 161 5.03 20.28 -10.49
CA LEU A 161 4.59 19.01 -9.92
C LEU A 161 3.17 19.05 -9.31
N PRO A 162 2.43 17.94 -9.47
CA PRO A 162 2.70 16.79 -10.31
C PRO A 162 2.46 17.10 -11.80
N PRO A 163 3.16 16.41 -12.75
CA PRO A 163 3.07 16.76 -14.18
C PRO A 163 1.66 16.54 -14.76
N LEU A 164 1.17 17.49 -15.55
CA LEU A 164 -0.10 17.37 -16.29
C LEU A 164 -0.08 16.19 -17.27
N SER A 165 1.09 15.89 -17.85
CA SER A 165 1.28 14.79 -18.81
C SER A 165 0.99 13.40 -18.23
N PHE A 166 0.83 13.27 -16.90
CA PHE A 166 0.45 12.01 -16.24
C PHE A 166 -1.04 11.92 -15.94
N GLY A 167 -1.88 12.75 -16.55
CA GLY A 167 -3.31 12.79 -16.31
C GLY A 167 -3.68 13.38 -14.94
N MET A 168 -2.83 14.22 -14.39
CA MET A 168 -2.99 14.85 -13.06
C MET A 168 -3.50 16.31 -13.19
N ASP A 169 -4.39 16.53 -14.12
CA ASP A 169 -5.04 17.83 -14.38
C ASP A 169 -6.06 18.22 -13.28
N GLN A 170 -6.61 17.25 -12.56
CA GLN A 170 -7.57 17.44 -11.48
C GLN A 170 -6.98 17.99 -10.17
N VAL A 171 -5.65 17.97 -10.01
CA VAL A 171 -4.95 18.44 -8.81
C VAL A 171 -5.13 19.95 -8.63
N PHE A 172 -5.37 20.40 -7.40
CA PHE A 172 -5.42 21.83 -7.06
C PHE A 172 -4.06 22.49 -7.28
N ARG A 173 -4.06 23.72 -7.81
CA ARG A 173 -2.82 24.47 -8.12
C ARG A 173 -2.94 25.93 -7.71
N PRO A 174 -3.15 26.22 -6.41
CA PRO A 174 -3.38 27.56 -5.92
C PRO A 174 -2.16 28.47 -6.16
N LEU A 175 -2.43 29.72 -6.51
CA LEU A 175 -1.41 30.76 -6.69
C LEU A 175 -1.21 31.60 -5.42
N THR A 176 -2.20 31.58 -4.53
CA THR A 176 -2.20 32.35 -3.29
C THR A 176 -2.59 31.49 -2.10
N GLU A 177 -2.21 31.92 -0.89
CA GLU A 177 -2.65 31.27 0.36
C GLU A 177 -4.19 31.25 0.50
N ALA A 178 -4.86 32.33 0.09
CA ALA A 178 -6.32 32.43 0.18
C ALA A 178 -7.02 31.40 -0.72
N GLU A 179 -6.54 31.21 -1.95
CA GLU A 179 -7.02 30.14 -2.86
C GLU A 179 -6.78 28.77 -2.23
N ALA A 180 -5.57 28.51 -1.74
CA ALA A 180 -5.21 27.23 -1.13
C ALA A 180 -6.13 26.86 0.06
N ARG A 181 -6.42 27.82 0.93
CA ARG A 181 -7.37 27.62 2.05
C ARG A 181 -8.79 27.37 1.57
N ASN A 182 -9.24 28.06 0.51
CA ASN A 182 -10.56 27.85 -0.05
C ASN A 182 -10.71 26.47 -0.69
N GLU A 183 -9.74 26.05 -1.50
CA GLU A 183 -9.71 24.71 -2.11
C GLU A 183 -9.63 23.61 -1.04
N LEU A 184 -8.86 23.82 0.05
CA LEU A 184 -8.81 22.88 1.15
C LEU A 184 -10.16 22.71 1.85
N ARG A 185 -10.93 23.80 2.07
CA ARG A 185 -12.29 23.68 2.64
C ARG A 185 -13.22 22.86 1.74
N GLN A 186 -13.11 23.00 0.42
CA GLN A 186 -13.85 22.17 -0.54
C GLN A 186 -13.47 20.69 -0.43
N LEU A 187 -12.17 20.39 -0.32
CA LEU A 187 -11.67 19.04 -0.13
C LEU A 187 -12.11 18.46 1.22
N ALA A 188 -12.00 19.24 2.30
CA ALA A 188 -12.34 18.81 3.66
C ALA A 188 -13.82 18.41 3.79
N ALA A 189 -14.73 19.05 3.04
CA ALA A 189 -16.15 18.68 2.98
C ALA A 189 -16.35 17.23 2.46
N LYS A 190 -15.42 16.69 1.67
CA LYS A 190 -15.44 15.31 1.16
C LYS A 190 -14.80 14.29 2.14
N LYS A 191 -14.28 14.78 3.28
CA LYS A 191 -13.68 13.97 4.35
C LYS A 191 -12.56 13.05 3.84
N PRO A 192 -11.48 13.57 3.24
CA PRO A 192 -10.33 12.76 2.86
C PRO A 192 -9.68 12.13 4.11
N ASP A 193 -8.92 11.04 3.92
CA ASP A 193 -8.20 10.40 5.03
C ASP A 193 -6.93 11.20 5.44
N VAL A 194 -6.39 11.96 4.47
CA VAL A 194 -5.22 12.82 4.63
C VAL A 194 -5.26 13.89 3.53
N VAL A 195 -4.49 14.96 3.68
CA VAL A 195 -4.24 15.95 2.61
C VAL A 195 -2.87 15.70 2.00
N LYS A 196 -2.70 15.87 0.68
CA LYS A 196 -1.40 15.72 -0.01
C LYS A 196 -0.97 17.05 -0.63
N ILE A 197 0.30 17.39 -0.45
CA ILE A 197 0.97 18.51 -1.12
C ILE A 197 2.26 18.05 -1.80
N TRP A 198 2.75 18.80 -2.81
CA TRP A 198 4.04 18.54 -3.48
C TRP A 198 4.97 19.73 -3.27
N VAL A 199 6.15 19.46 -2.67
CA VAL A 199 7.21 20.46 -2.43
C VAL A 199 8.52 19.89 -2.95
N ASP A 200 8.72 20.04 -4.26
CA ASP A 200 9.89 19.56 -4.99
C ASP A 200 10.04 20.36 -6.30
N ASP A 201 11.24 20.42 -6.85
CA ASP A 201 11.56 21.18 -8.07
C ASP A 201 12.23 20.34 -9.17
N LEU A 202 12.22 18.99 -9.02
CA LEU A 202 12.87 18.06 -9.96
C LEU A 202 14.30 18.50 -10.30
N TRP A 203 15.18 18.52 -9.30
CA TRP A 203 16.58 18.92 -9.45
C TRP A 203 16.77 20.39 -9.87
N GLY A 204 15.89 21.29 -9.41
CA GLY A 204 15.95 22.72 -9.71
C GLY A 204 15.43 23.11 -11.10
N THR A 205 14.67 22.21 -11.76
CA THR A 205 14.14 22.46 -13.11
C THR A 205 12.74 23.07 -13.11
N LEU A 206 12.01 22.99 -12.00
CA LEU A 206 10.62 23.43 -11.86
C LEU A 206 10.45 24.37 -10.64
N PRO A 207 9.42 25.23 -10.65
CA PRO A 207 9.10 26.02 -9.45
C PRO A 207 8.55 25.13 -8.32
N LYS A 208 8.95 25.47 -7.07
CA LYS A 208 8.42 24.86 -5.85
C LYS A 208 7.18 25.57 -5.32
N MET A 209 6.36 24.85 -4.55
CA MET A 209 5.28 25.45 -3.77
C MET A 209 5.88 26.46 -2.76
N LYS A 210 5.32 27.67 -2.75
CA LYS A 210 5.78 28.73 -1.86
C LYS A 210 5.45 28.44 -0.40
N PRO A 211 6.31 28.85 0.56
CA PRO A 211 6.10 28.60 1.98
C PRO A 211 4.75 29.09 2.54
N GLU A 212 4.29 30.25 2.11
CA GLU A 212 2.99 30.79 2.55
C GLU A 212 1.82 29.91 2.08
N ILE A 213 1.92 29.29 0.91
CA ILE A 213 0.87 28.42 0.37
C ILE A 213 0.80 27.13 1.19
N TYR A 214 1.92 26.38 1.34
CA TYR A 214 1.88 25.13 2.09
C TYR A 214 1.59 25.34 3.59
N ALA A 215 2.08 26.42 4.19
CA ALA A 215 1.74 26.74 5.57
C ALA A 215 0.25 27.04 5.73
N GLY A 216 -0.36 27.75 4.78
CA GLY A 216 -1.79 27.98 4.72
C GLY A 216 -2.60 26.69 4.62
N ILE A 217 -2.17 25.73 3.76
CA ILE A 217 -2.80 24.41 3.61
C ILE A 217 -2.71 23.63 4.92
N ILE A 218 -1.52 23.55 5.54
CA ILE A 218 -1.29 22.81 6.78
C ILE A 218 -2.19 23.34 7.90
N GLN A 219 -2.19 24.66 8.10
CA GLN A 219 -3.01 25.29 9.15
C GLN A 219 -4.52 25.06 8.92
N GLU A 220 -5.00 25.20 7.67
CA GLU A 220 -6.40 25.00 7.36
C GLU A 220 -6.79 23.52 7.50
N ALA A 221 -5.92 22.57 7.07
CA ALA A 221 -6.13 21.14 7.25
C ALA A 221 -6.30 20.78 8.73
N HIS A 222 -5.43 21.32 9.59
CA HIS A 222 -5.49 21.10 11.04
C HIS A 222 -6.79 21.66 11.68
N ARG A 223 -7.33 22.78 11.19
CA ARG A 223 -8.64 23.28 11.61
C ARG A 223 -9.79 22.30 11.34
N HIS A 224 -9.63 21.47 10.31
CA HIS A 224 -10.58 20.40 9.94
C HIS A 224 -10.21 19.04 10.54
N GLY A 225 -9.19 18.95 11.42
CA GLY A 225 -8.71 17.70 12.00
C GLY A 225 -8.02 16.76 11.03
N LEU A 226 -7.59 17.28 9.86
CA LEU A 226 -6.91 16.55 8.81
C LEU A 226 -5.39 16.66 8.96
N ARG A 227 -4.67 15.55 8.70
CA ARG A 227 -3.21 15.53 8.63
C ARG A 227 -2.75 15.83 7.21
N VAL A 228 -1.55 16.37 7.06
CA VAL A 228 -0.96 16.72 5.77
C VAL A 228 0.27 15.86 5.52
N ALA A 229 0.31 15.23 4.33
CA ALA A 229 1.46 14.52 3.78
C ALA A 229 2.10 15.36 2.66
N SER A 230 3.41 15.52 2.69
CA SER A 230 4.14 16.24 1.63
C SER A 230 5.06 15.31 0.85
N HIS A 231 4.99 15.40 -0.49
CA HIS A 231 6.10 14.97 -1.34
C HIS A 231 7.31 15.83 -1.02
N VAL A 232 8.44 15.20 -0.72
CA VAL A 232 9.69 15.86 -0.34
C VAL A 232 10.87 15.17 -1.05
N PHE A 233 11.88 15.94 -1.41
CA PHE A 233 13.17 15.43 -1.89
C PHE A 233 14.32 15.95 -0.99
N TYR A 234 14.30 17.24 -0.68
CA TYR A 234 15.39 17.95 -0.04
C TYR A 234 15.25 18.03 1.48
N LEU A 235 16.39 17.89 2.18
CA LEU A 235 16.49 18.03 3.63
C LEU A 235 15.99 19.38 4.12
N GLU A 236 16.34 20.46 3.42
CA GLU A 236 15.96 21.80 3.80
C GLU A 236 14.45 22.05 3.65
N ASP A 237 13.81 21.45 2.63
CA ASP A 237 12.35 21.52 2.48
C ASP A 237 11.65 20.70 3.59
N ALA A 238 12.17 19.51 3.91
CA ALA A 238 11.68 18.71 5.03
C ALA A 238 11.72 19.50 6.34
N ARG A 239 12.81 20.22 6.63
CA ARG A 239 12.97 21.04 7.82
C ARG A 239 11.92 22.14 7.89
N LYS A 240 11.73 22.90 6.80
CA LYS A 240 10.74 23.99 6.72
C LYS A 240 9.31 23.46 6.88
N LEU A 241 8.99 22.35 6.24
CA LEU A 241 7.68 21.70 6.31
C LEU A 241 7.38 21.19 7.73
N VAL A 242 8.32 20.50 8.37
CA VAL A 242 8.19 20.04 9.75
C VAL A 242 8.04 21.24 10.69
N GLY A 243 8.81 22.32 10.49
CA GLY A 243 8.66 23.60 11.21
C GLY A 243 7.27 24.21 11.06
N SER A 244 6.64 24.07 9.88
CA SER A 244 5.29 24.57 9.58
C SER A 244 4.16 23.66 10.08
N GLY A 245 4.49 22.49 10.67
CA GLY A 245 3.50 21.59 11.26
C GLY A 245 3.12 20.39 10.38
N LEU A 246 3.93 20.02 9.39
CA LEU A 246 3.70 18.83 8.57
C LEU A 246 3.57 17.57 9.43
N ASP A 247 2.62 16.67 9.08
CA ASP A 247 2.36 15.43 9.82
C ASP A 247 3.06 14.21 9.22
N ILE A 248 3.27 14.18 7.89
CA ILE A 248 3.78 13.01 7.18
C ILE A 248 4.75 13.46 6.08
N ILE A 249 5.99 12.99 6.14
CA ILE A 249 6.94 13.08 5.04
C ILE A 249 6.67 11.90 4.10
N ALA A 250 6.34 12.19 2.85
CA ALA A 250 6.13 11.21 1.80
C ALA A 250 7.28 11.31 0.79
N HIS A 251 7.88 10.17 0.50
CA HIS A 251 9.17 9.90 -0.08
C HIS A 251 10.33 10.20 0.89
N SER A 252 11.46 9.59 0.60
CA SER A 252 12.67 9.84 1.39
C SER A 252 13.22 11.23 1.14
N VAL A 253 13.70 11.89 2.21
CA VAL A 253 14.74 12.89 2.06
C VAL A 253 15.97 12.17 1.50
N ARG A 254 16.52 12.64 0.36
CA ARG A 254 17.55 11.87 -0.35
C ARG A 254 18.63 12.69 -1.07
N ASP A 255 18.64 14.01 -0.85
CA ASP A 255 19.75 14.89 -1.23
C ASP A 255 20.86 14.90 -0.17
N ALA A 256 20.51 14.72 1.10
CA ALA A 256 21.42 14.73 2.23
C ALA A 256 20.94 13.80 3.37
N GLU A 257 21.84 13.40 4.26
CA GLU A 257 21.51 12.67 5.47
C GLU A 257 20.73 13.57 6.45
N ILE A 258 19.61 13.07 6.97
CA ILE A 258 18.79 13.77 7.99
C ILE A 258 19.63 13.90 9.26
N ASP A 259 19.77 15.10 9.77
CA ASP A 259 20.54 15.38 10.98
C ASP A 259 19.75 15.18 12.28
N ASP A 260 20.45 15.12 13.41
CA ASP A 260 19.84 14.87 14.72
C ASP A 260 18.85 15.97 15.16
N PRO A 261 19.07 17.26 14.87
CA PRO A 261 18.07 18.30 15.15
C PRO A 261 16.73 18.05 14.45
N LEU A 262 16.73 17.66 13.16
CA LEU A 262 15.49 17.36 12.45
C LEU A 262 14.84 16.06 12.97
N LEU A 263 15.63 15.03 13.28
CA LEU A 263 15.10 13.80 13.90
C LEU A 263 14.41 14.10 15.25
N ALA A 264 15.03 14.93 16.09
CA ALA A 264 14.46 15.33 17.36
C ALA A 264 13.14 16.10 17.20
N GLU A 265 13.08 17.03 16.24
CA GLU A 265 11.86 17.81 15.97
C GLU A 265 10.75 16.92 15.36
N MET A 266 11.07 16.01 14.44
CA MET A 266 10.12 15.03 13.89
C MET A 266 9.55 14.14 15.00
N LYS A 267 10.40 13.64 15.92
CA LYS A 267 9.96 12.83 17.05
C LYS A 267 9.06 13.61 18.00
N LYS A 268 9.44 14.83 18.35
CA LYS A 268 8.67 15.74 19.23
C LYS A 268 7.29 16.02 18.66
N ARG A 269 7.19 16.28 17.34
CA ARG A 269 5.94 16.56 16.63
C ARG A 269 5.18 15.33 16.17
N LYS A 270 5.74 14.12 16.37
CA LYS A 270 5.16 12.84 15.93
C LYS A 270 4.97 12.79 14.42
N VAL A 271 5.89 13.37 13.65
CA VAL A 271 5.88 13.31 12.18
C VAL A 271 6.14 11.87 11.74
N ALA A 272 5.29 11.33 10.88
CA ALA A 272 5.50 10.02 10.27
C ALA A 272 6.35 10.12 9.00
N TYR A 273 6.95 8.99 8.60
CA TYR A 273 7.82 8.90 7.44
C TYR A 273 7.44 7.74 6.53
N ILE A 274 7.24 8.00 5.25
CA ILE A 274 6.92 7.00 4.21
C ILE A 274 8.02 7.05 3.15
N PRO A 275 8.99 6.12 3.12
CA PRO A 275 10.21 6.26 2.34
C PRO A 275 10.04 6.09 0.83
N THR A 276 9.24 5.13 0.37
CA THR A 276 9.06 4.76 -1.05
C THR A 276 10.38 4.47 -1.80
N LEU A 277 11.25 3.67 -1.19
CA LEU A 277 12.57 3.32 -1.74
C LEU A 277 12.48 2.64 -3.11
N SER A 278 11.42 1.86 -3.33
CA SER A 278 11.16 1.18 -4.61
C SER A 278 10.96 2.16 -5.77
N LEU A 279 10.41 3.36 -5.51
CA LEU A 279 10.34 4.44 -6.48
C LEU A 279 11.74 4.81 -6.99
N ASP A 280 12.69 5.00 -6.07
CA ASP A 280 14.05 5.38 -6.39
C ASP A 280 14.81 4.25 -7.10
N GLU A 281 14.65 2.98 -6.67
CA GLU A 281 15.22 1.81 -7.35
C GLU A 281 14.72 1.70 -8.79
N PHE A 282 13.43 1.85 -9.03
CA PHE A 282 12.85 1.76 -10.38
C PHE A 282 13.27 2.91 -11.33
N ALA A 283 13.78 4.01 -10.82
CA ALA A 283 14.28 5.11 -11.66
C ALA A 283 15.45 4.66 -12.55
N PHE A 284 16.23 3.67 -12.11
CA PHE A 284 17.43 3.21 -12.84
C PHE A 284 17.55 1.69 -12.99
N ALA A 285 16.76 0.87 -12.29
CA ALA A 285 16.92 -0.59 -12.26
C ALA A 285 16.88 -1.21 -13.66
N TYR A 286 16.03 -0.71 -14.54
CA TYR A 286 15.82 -1.27 -15.88
C TYR A 286 16.90 -0.90 -16.92
N GLN A 287 17.90 -0.10 -16.57
CA GLN A 287 19.05 0.12 -17.46
C GLN A 287 19.85 -1.18 -17.71
N ASN A 288 19.81 -2.09 -16.75
CA ASN A 288 20.34 -3.44 -16.81
C ASN A 288 19.19 -4.44 -16.58
N ASP A 289 19.45 -5.72 -16.75
CA ASP A 289 18.44 -6.75 -16.48
C ASP A 289 18.56 -7.17 -14.99
N PRO A 290 17.74 -6.62 -14.07
CA PRO A 290 17.80 -6.98 -12.67
C PRO A 290 17.37 -8.45 -12.48
N GLN A 291 17.93 -9.15 -11.48
CA GLN A 291 17.67 -10.58 -11.26
C GLN A 291 16.18 -10.94 -11.14
N TRP A 292 15.39 -10.04 -10.56
CA TRP A 292 13.94 -10.24 -10.39
C TRP A 292 13.12 -10.05 -11.66
N LEU A 293 13.69 -9.51 -12.77
CA LEU A 293 12.99 -9.21 -14.02
C LEU A 293 12.31 -10.45 -14.62
N ASN A 294 12.97 -11.60 -14.54
CA ASN A 294 12.49 -12.86 -15.07
C ASN A 294 11.70 -13.69 -14.06
N SER A 295 11.47 -13.17 -12.84
CA SER A 295 10.70 -13.90 -11.84
C SER A 295 9.21 -13.93 -12.22
N PRO A 296 8.54 -15.11 -12.12
CA PRO A 296 7.10 -15.19 -12.35
C PRO A 296 6.30 -14.25 -11.46
N PHE A 297 6.77 -14.02 -10.22
CA PHE A 297 6.12 -13.12 -9.27
C PHE A 297 6.14 -11.64 -9.74
N PHE A 298 7.21 -11.19 -10.39
CA PHE A 298 7.26 -9.86 -11.01
C PHE A 298 6.39 -9.80 -12.26
N GLN A 299 6.55 -10.77 -13.16
CA GLN A 299 5.86 -10.77 -14.46
C GLN A 299 4.32 -10.81 -14.31
N ALA A 300 3.81 -11.54 -13.30
CA ALA A 300 2.39 -11.60 -13.00
C ALA A 300 1.77 -10.25 -12.57
N ALA A 301 2.60 -9.32 -12.09
CA ALA A 301 2.17 -8.00 -11.64
C ALA A 301 2.07 -6.97 -12.78
N LEU A 302 2.72 -7.25 -13.92
CA LEU A 302 2.87 -6.27 -14.98
C LEU A 302 1.55 -5.97 -15.70
N GLU A 303 1.36 -4.69 -15.99
CA GLU A 303 0.35 -4.27 -16.97
C GLU A 303 0.73 -4.74 -18.39
N PRO A 304 -0.26 -4.97 -19.28
CA PRO A 304 0.01 -5.34 -20.66
C PRO A 304 0.97 -4.38 -21.38
N GLY A 305 1.98 -4.93 -22.06
CA GLY A 305 3.00 -4.17 -22.79
C GLY A 305 4.16 -3.64 -21.96
N VAL A 306 4.08 -3.65 -20.62
CA VAL A 306 5.14 -3.10 -19.77
C VAL A 306 6.43 -3.92 -19.87
N LEU A 307 6.35 -5.26 -19.88
CA LEU A 307 7.54 -6.09 -20.05
C LEU A 307 8.28 -5.76 -21.35
N GLN A 308 7.56 -5.69 -22.47
CA GLN A 308 8.12 -5.33 -23.75
C GLN A 308 8.78 -3.94 -23.72
N MET A 309 8.12 -2.97 -23.07
CA MET A 309 8.65 -1.61 -22.93
C MET A 309 9.97 -1.59 -22.15
N ILE A 310 10.01 -2.14 -20.93
CA ILE A 310 11.19 -2.05 -20.05
C ILE A 310 12.38 -2.90 -20.52
N THR A 311 12.14 -3.94 -21.34
CA THR A 311 13.20 -4.77 -21.92
C THR A 311 13.69 -4.26 -23.28
N SER A 312 13.02 -3.27 -23.88
CA SER A 312 13.41 -2.72 -25.17
C SER A 312 14.77 -2.00 -25.08
N ALA A 313 15.54 -2.09 -26.19
CA ALA A 313 16.81 -1.39 -26.30
C ALA A 313 16.63 0.15 -26.17
N GLU A 314 15.54 0.67 -26.71
CA GLU A 314 15.18 2.08 -26.64
C GLU A 314 15.00 2.55 -25.20
N TYR A 315 14.21 1.82 -24.39
CA TYR A 315 13.97 2.17 -22.99
C TYR A 315 15.25 2.09 -22.15
N LYS A 316 16.02 1.02 -22.30
CA LYS A 316 17.31 0.85 -21.61
C LYS A 316 18.29 1.99 -21.94
N GLU A 317 18.36 2.37 -23.21
CA GLU A 317 19.22 3.46 -23.65
C GLU A 317 18.72 4.82 -23.16
N LYS A 318 17.39 5.05 -23.12
CA LYS A 318 16.80 6.24 -22.51
C LYS A 318 17.21 6.39 -21.05
N VAL A 319 17.18 5.32 -20.26
CA VAL A 319 17.59 5.34 -18.84
C VAL A 319 19.09 5.60 -18.73
N ARG A 320 19.93 4.93 -19.53
CA ARG A 320 21.40 5.15 -19.50
C ARG A 320 21.80 6.57 -19.86
N LYS A 321 21.11 7.18 -20.83
CA LYS A 321 21.39 8.56 -21.28
C LYS A 321 20.78 9.63 -20.40
N ASN A 322 19.91 9.27 -19.44
CA ASN A 322 19.33 10.25 -18.54
C ASN A 322 20.44 10.85 -17.64
N PRO A 323 20.68 12.17 -17.72
CA PRO A 323 21.76 12.83 -16.98
C PRO A 323 21.60 12.74 -15.45
N ASN A 324 20.39 12.42 -14.99
CA ASN A 324 20.09 12.28 -13.57
C ASN A 324 20.28 10.86 -13.05
N THR A 325 20.52 9.83 -13.89
CA THR A 325 20.62 8.44 -13.44
C THR A 325 21.68 8.25 -12.33
N ALA A 326 22.84 8.85 -12.45
CA ALA A 326 23.88 8.77 -11.41
C ALA A 326 23.45 9.46 -10.11
N LYS A 327 22.68 10.55 -10.21
CA LYS A 327 22.12 11.26 -9.05
C LYS A 327 21.05 10.40 -8.37
N GLU A 328 20.17 9.71 -9.14
CA GLU A 328 19.15 8.82 -8.61
C GLU A 328 19.76 7.63 -7.85
N VAL A 329 20.84 7.05 -8.40
CA VAL A 329 21.60 5.99 -7.69
C VAL A 329 22.14 6.49 -6.35
N SER A 330 22.74 7.69 -6.34
CA SER A 330 23.27 8.31 -5.12
C SER A 330 22.16 8.67 -4.14
N ALA A 331 21.03 9.18 -4.64
CA ALA A 331 19.86 9.52 -3.83
C ALA A 331 19.30 8.30 -3.10
N LEU A 332 19.20 7.14 -3.77
CA LEU A 332 18.79 5.88 -3.11
C LEU A 332 19.73 5.50 -1.96
N GLN A 333 21.06 5.68 -2.12
CA GLN A 333 22.00 5.36 -1.03
C GLN A 333 21.79 6.27 0.20
N VAL A 334 21.49 7.56 -0.03
CA VAL A 334 21.14 8.50 1.05
C VAL A 334 19.80 8.12 1.66
N ALA A 335 18.80 7.79 0.85
CA ALA A 335 17.49 7.35 1.31
C ALA A 335 17.55 6.12 2.23
N LEU A 336 18.36 5.09 1.85
CA LEU A 336 18.56 3.89 2.67
C LEU A 336 19.16 4.23 4.05
N LYS A 337 20.15 5.11 4.11
CA LYS A 337 20.74 5.59 5.38
C LYS A 337 19.71 6.36 6.22
N ASN A 338 18.93 7.24 5.58
CA ASN A 338 17.91 8.01 6.27
C ASN A 338 16.80 7.13 6.84
N VAL A 339 16.38 6.08 6.13
CA VAL A 339 15.43 5.10 6.65
C VAL A 339 15.93 4.46 7.94
N LYS A 340 17.22 4.06 7.98
CA LYS A 340 17.82 3.49 9.21
C LYS A 340 17.80 4.51 10.35
N ARG A 341 18.20 5.76 10.09
CA ARG A 341 18.20 6.83 11.09
C ARG A 341 16.79 7.13 11.64
N ILE A 342 15.79 7.21 10.76
CA ILE A 342 14.38 7.39 11.11
C ILE A 342 13.89 6.26 12.03
N HIS A 343 14.18 5.01 11.64
CA HIS A 343 13.82 3.83 12.42
C HIS A 343 14.48 3.84 13.81
N ASP A 344 15.79 4.09 13.87
CA ASP A 344 16.57 4.07 15.13
C ASP A 344 16.17 5.22 16.07
N ALA A 345 15.75 6.36 15.52
CA ALA A 345 15.18 7.46 16.30
C ALA A 345 13.79 7.14 16.89
N GLY A 346 13.16 6.02 16.51
CA GLY A 346 11.83 5.63 16.94
C GLY A 346 10.70 6.51 16.37
N ILE A 347 10.94 7.10 15.19
CA ILE A 347 9.93 7.83 14.42
C ILE A 347 9.04 6.80 13.71
N LEU A 348 7.74 7.09 13.57
CA LEU A 348 6.79 6.20 12.88
C LEU A 348 7.18 6.06 11.40
N LEU A 349 7.85 4.96 11.08
CA LEU A 349 8.21 4.56 9.73
C LEU A 349 7.12 3.65 9.18
N SER A 350 6.51 4.00 8.05
CA SER A 350 5.45 3.23 7.40
C SER A 350 5.81 2.91 5.95
N MET A 351 5.61 1.67 5.54
CA MET A 351 5.83 1.24 4.16
C MET A 351 4.90 1.98 3.20
N GLY A 352 5.43 2.47 2.09
CA GLY A 352 4.74 2.99 0.92
C GLY A 352 5.65 2.88 -0.29
N THR A 353 5.11 2.89 -1.51
CA THR A 353 5.86 2.49 -2.71
C THR A 353 5.76 3.45 -3.87
N ASP A 354 4.76 4.33 -3.88
CA ASP A 354 4.38 5.14 -5.04
C ASP A 354 4.01 4.28 -6.27
N SER A 355 3.62 3.01 -6.05
CA SER A 355 3.20 2.09 -7.12
C SER A 355 1.94 2.60 -7.82
N GLY A 356 1.84 2.36 -9.13
CA GLY A 356 0.73 2.85 -9.96
C GLY A 356 0.87 4.29 -10.44
N ALA A 357 1.88 5.05 -9.98
CA ALA A 357 2.15 6.41 -10.48
C ALA A 357 2.81 6.43 -11.86
N GLN A 358 3.41 5.32 -12.27
CA GLN A 358 4.02 5.12 -13.59
C GLN A 358 4.02 3.62 -13.94
N PRO A 359 4.06 3.25 -15.24
CA PRO A 359 4.09 1.84 -15.67
C PRO A 359 5.22 1.01 -15.04
N ILE A 360 6.36 1.65 -14.79
CA ILE A 360 7.56 1.02 -14.20
C ILE A 360 7.44 0.76 -12.70
N ARG A 361 6.48 1.38 -12.00
CA ARG A 361 6.24 1.24 -10.56
C ARG A 361 5.10 0.27 -10.34
N VAL A 362 5.45 -1.00 -10.39
CA VAL A 362 4.52 -2.13 -10.56
C VAL A 362 3.74 -2.43 -9.29
N GLN A 363 2.42 -2.23 -9.33
CA GLN A 363 1.51 -2.53 -8.21
C GLN A 363 1.57 -4.01 -7.82
N GLY A 364 1.62 -4.30 -6.53
CA GLY A 364 1.76 -5.65 -5.99
C GLY A 364 3.23 -6.05 -5.79
N PHE A 365 4.04 -5.97 -6.82
CA PHE A 365 5.47 -6.28 -6.72
C PHE A 365 6.26 -5.22 -5.94
N SER A 366 5.94 -3.94 -6.14
CA SER A 366 6.63 -2.82 -5.47
C SER A 366 6.60 -2.94 -3.95
N GLU A 367 5.50 -3.43 -3.37
CA GLU A 367 5.32 -3.59 -1.94
C GLU A 367 6.30 -4.62 -1.36
N HIS A 368 6.55 -5.71 -2.09
CA HIS A 368 7.55 -6.70 -1.70
C HIS A 368 8.99 -6.25 -1.99
N MET A 369 9.20 -5.43 -3.02
CA MET A 369 10.48 -4.76 -3.28
C MET A 369 10.81 -3.76 -2.17
N GLU A 370 9.82 -2.99 -1.71
CA GLU A 370 10.00 -2.04 -0.61
C GLU A 370 10.44 -2.74 0.67
N LEU A 371 9.85 -3.89 1.02
CA LEU A 371 10.27 -4.70 2.17
C LEU A 371 11.73 -5.17 2.03
N GLU A 372 12.15 -5.59 0.83
CA GLU A 372 13.54 -5.97 0.54
C GLU A 372 14.49 -4.77 0.73
N LEU A 373 14.11 -3.59 0.21
CA LEU A 373 14.90 -2.37 0.35
C LEU A 373 14.97 -1.86 1.80
N LEU A 374 13.92 -2.04 2.58
CA LEU A 374 13.93 -1.75 4.02
C LEU A 374 14.93 -2.65 4.76
N VAL A 375 15.03 -3.93 4.39
CA VAL A 375 16.05 -4.83 4.93
C VAL A 375 17.45 -4.41 4.45
N LYS A 376 17.62 -4.04 3.19
CA LYS A 376 18.85 -3.47 2.64
C LYS A 376 19.27 -2.17 3.37
N ALA A 377 18.30 -1.39 3.85
CA ALA A 377 18.55 -0.21 4.69
C ALA A 377 19.04 -0.56 6.12
N GLY A 378 19.03 -1.83 6.52
CA GLY A 378 19.52 -2.32 7.82
C GLY A 378 18.41 -2.62 8.85
N LEU A 379 17.16 -2.74 8.43
CA LEU A 379 16.10 -3.28 9.26
C LEU A 379 16.16 -4.82 9.24
N THR A 380 15.74 -5.48 10.33
CA THR A 380 15.49 -6.92 10.29
C THR A 380 14.22 -7.20 9.45
N PRO A 381 14.03 -8.42 8.91
CA PRO A 381 12.81 -8.79 8.21
C PRO A 381 11.54 -8.52 9.02
N LEU A 382 11.53 -8.82 10.31
CA LEU A 382 10.40 -8.56 11.21
C LEU A 382 10.12 -7.06 11.38
N GLN A 383 11.16 -6.23 11.45
CA GLN A 383 11.01 -4.77 11.51
C GLN A 383 10.46 -4.22 10.19
N ALA A 384 10.96 -4.69 9.04
CA ALA A 384 10.45 -4.30 7.73
C ALA A 384 8.97 -4.67 7.59
N ILE A 385 8.56 -5.90 7.95
CA ILE A 385 7.15 -6.32 7.93
C ILE A 385 6.30 -5.45 8.87
N ALA A 386 6.80 -5.09 10.05
CA ALA A 386 6.08 -4.23 10.97
C ALA A 386 5.79 -2.83 10.38
N THR A 387 6.65 -2.29 9.49
CA THR A 387 6.38 -1.03 8.79
C THR A 387 5.18 -1.12 7.85
N ALA A 388 4.98 -2.28 7.22
CA ALA A 388 3.91 -2.55 6.25
C ALA A 388 2.62 -3.07 6.88
N THR A 389 2.62 -3.32 8.20
CA THR A 389 1.49 -3.92 8.91
C THR A 389 1.07 -3.05 10.09
N LYS A 390 1.64 -3.26 11.28
CA LYS A 390 1.33 -2.51 12.50
C LYS A 390 1.48 -0.99 12.33
N ASN A 391 2.62 -0.54 11.79
CA ASN A 391 2.92 0.88 11.68
C ASN A 391 2.03 1.56 10.64
N ALA A 392 1.78 0.88 9.49
CA ALA A 392 0.90 1.38 8.46
C ALA A 392 -0.56 1.47 8.94
N ALA A 393 -1.02 0.49 9.73
CA ALA A 393 -2.34 0.55 10.36
C ALA A 393 -2.44 1.73 11.36
N ALA A 394 -1.39 1.98 12.15
CA ALA A 394 -1.32 3.13 13.05
C ALA A 394 -1.30 4.46 12.28
N LEU A 395 -0.56 4.53 11.16
CA LEU A 395 -0.56 5.71 10.30
C LEU A 395 -1.97 5.98 9.75
N LEU A 396 -2.72 4.95 9.36
CA LEU A 396 -4.09 5.09 8.86
C LEU A 396 -5.14 5.24 9.98
N LYS A 397 -4.75 5.13 11.26
CA LYS A 397 -5.64 5.14 12.43
C LYS A 397 -6.69 4.01 12.37
N VAL A 398 -6.27 2.81 11.99
CA VAL A 398 -7.09 1.59 11.90
C VAL A 398 -6.47 0.41 12.65
N ASP A 399 -5.50 0.68 13.48
CA ASP A 399 -4.76 -0.30 14.27
C ASP A 399 -5.61 -0.97 15.37
N ASP A 400 -6.80 -0.46 15.64
CA ASP A 400 -7.84 -1.14 16.42
C ASP A 400 -8.34 -2.43 15.75
N ARG A 401 -8.32 -2.51 14.42
CA ARG A 401 -8.89 -3.60 13.60
C ARG A 401 -7.87 -4.38 12.79
N TYR A 402 -6.81 -3.71 12.28
CA TYR A 402 -5.87 -4.24 11.29
C TYR A 402 -4.42 -4.14 11.75
N GLY A 403 -3.50 -4.62 10.95
CA GLY A 403 -2.05 -4.48 11.09
C GLY A 403 -1.38 -5.48 12.02
N THR A 404 -2.15 -6.20 12.85
CA THR A 404 -1.62 -7.29 13.69
C THR A 404 -2.59 -8.46 13.76
N LEU A 405 -2.06 -9.68 13.97
CA LEU A 405 -2.86 -10.87 14.26
C LEU A 405 -2.99 -11.01 15.78
N ALA A 406 -4.18 -10.73 16.30
CA ALA A 406 -4.49 -10.83 17.72
C ALA A 406 -6.00 -11.09 17.94
N PRO A 407 -6.42 -11.67 19.06
CA PRO A 407 -7.83 -11.80 19.39
C PRO A 407 -8.58 -10.45 19.28
N GLY A 408 -9.75 -10.47 18.65
CA GLY A 408 -10.59 -9.32 18.38
C GLY A 408 -10.26 -8.54 17.09
N LYS A 409 -9.09 -8.73 16.49
CA LYS A 409 -8.73 -8.16 15.20
C LYS A 409 -9.44 -8.84 14.03
N LYS A 410 -9.53 -8.13 12.88
CA LYS A 410 -10.04 -8.73 11.65
C LYS A 410 -9.14 -9.88 11.19
N ALA A 411 -9.75 -10.96 10.72
CA ALA A 411 -9.05 -12.10 10.16
C ALA A 411 -8.64 -11.81 8.70
N ASN A 412 -7.70 -10.85 8.56
CA ASN A 412 -7.12 -10.41 7.30
C ASN A 412 -5.63 -10.74 7.31
N PHE A 413 -5.23 -11.77 6.57
CA PHE A 413 -3.86 -12.26 6.57
C PHE A 413 -3.48 -12.93 5.24
N ILE A 414 -2.19 -13.09 5.03
CA ILE A 414 -1.60 -13.88 3.95
C ILE A 414 -1.04 -15.18 4.50
N VAL A 415 -1.18 -16.25 3.73
CA VAL A 415 -0.54 -17.56 3.97
C VAL A 415 0.66 -17.66 3.05
N LEU A 416 1.82 -17.90 3.63
CA LEU A 416 3.10 -18.02 2.95
C LEU A 416 3.61 -19.46 3.05
N ASP A 417 4.24 -19.94 1.99
CA ASP A 417 4.86 -21.28 1.97
C ASP A 417 6.17 -21.33 2.75
N LYS A 418 6.79 -20.17 3.02
CA LYS A 418 8.06 -20.05 3.74
C LYS A 418 7.99 -18.93 4.77
N ASP A 419 8.82 -19.04 5.82
CA ASP A 419 8.90 -18.05 6.88
C ASP A 419 9.65 -16.78 6.43
N PRO A 420 8.99 -15.61 6.36
CA PRO A 420 9.63 -14.36 5.93
C PRO A 420 10.52 -13.73 7.02
N SER A 421 10.52 -14.24 8.23
CA SER A 421 11.44 -13.77 9.28
C SER A 421 12.88 -14.21 9.05
N THR A 422 13.08 -15.29 8.30
CA THR A 422 14.40 -15.83 7.96
C THR A 422 14.97 -15.24 6.67
N ASP A 423 14.11 -14.91 5.73
CA ASP A 423 14.42 -14.23 4.47
C ASP A 423 13.21 -13.41 4.02
N ILE A 424 13.37 -12.11 3.87
CA ILE A 424 12.28 -11.21 3.49
C ILE A 424 11.68 -11.56 2.12
N LEU A 425 12.45 -12.17 1.22
CA LEU A 425 11.96 -12.62 -0.08
C LEU A 425 10.87 -13.71 0.04
N ASN A 426 10.78 -14.40 1.18
CA ASN A 426 9.73 -15.36 1.45
C ASN A 426 8.33 -14.73 1.54
N THR A 427 8.22 -13.40 1.68
CA THR A 427 6.93 -12.69 1.53
C THR A 427 6.31 -12.88 0.14
N ARG A 428 7.10 -13.26 -0.87
CA ARG A 428 6.66 -13.55 -2.24
C ARG A 428 6.08 -14.96 -2.40
N THR A 429 6.15 -15.82 -1.39
CA THR A 429 5.66 -17.21 -1.44
C THR A 429 4.19 -17.32 -1.04
N ILE A 430 3.35 -16.43 -1.55
CA ILE A 430 1.92 -16.34 -1.22
C ILE A 430 1.18 -17.55 -1.79
N SER A 431 0.56 -18.37 -0.92
CA SER A 431 -0.29 -19.49 -1.30
C SER A 431 -1.78 -19.26 -1.01
N ALA A 432 -2.13 -18.27 -0.19
CA ALA A 432 -3.50 -17.81 -0.03
C ALA A 432 -3.56 -16.40 0.58
N VAL A 433 -4.63 -15.68 0.25
CA VAL A 433 -5.00 -14.41 0.88
C VAL A 433 -6.35 -14.59 1.54
N TRP A 434 -6.44 -14.20 2.81
CA TRP A 434 -7.65 -14.27 3.62
C TRP A 434 -8.10 -12.87 4.01
N LYS A 435 -9.40 -12.60 3.85
CA LYS A 435 -10.03 -11.33 4.18
C LYS A 435 -11.36 -11.58 4.87
N ASN A 436 -11.58 -10.92 6.00
CA ASN A 436 -12.78 -11.09 6.82
C ASN A 436 -13.09 -12.56 7.16
N GLY A 437 -12.04 -13.37 7.42
CA GLY A 437 -12.16 -14.77 7.82
C GLY A 437 -12.37 -15.77 6.67
N GLU A 438 -12.40 -15.31 5.42
CA GLU A 438 -12.56 -16.16 4.24
C GLU A 438 -11.35 -16.06 3.30
N LYS A 439 -11.04 -17.19 2.61
CA LYS A 439 -10.02 -17.21 1.57
C LYS A 439 -10.56 -16.54 0.31
N VAL A 440 -9.97 -15.40 -0.09
CA VAL A 440 -10.40 -14.59 -1.24
C VAL A 440 -9.50 -14.75 -2.45
N ASN A 441 -8.24 -15.19 -2.29
CA ASN A 441 -7.29 -15.36 -3.38
C ASN A 441 -6.30 -16.51 -3.08
N GLU A 442 -5.72 -17.08 -4.11
CA GLU A 442 -4.70 -18.16 -4.07
C GLU A 442 -3.29 -17.63 -4.34
N GLY A 443 -3.12 -16.29 -4.30
CA GLY A 443 -1.87 -15.61 -4.62
C GLY A 443 -1.67 -15.36 -6.12
N PRO A 444 -0.70 -14.51 -6.48
CA PRO A 444 -0.57 -14.03 -7.86
C PRO A 444 -0.13 -15.12 -8.85
N LEU A 445 0.58 -16.14 -8.39
CA LEU A 445 1.06 -17.21 -9.26
C LEU A 445 -0.03 -18.22 -9.64
N ALA A 446 -1.05 -18.39 -8.80
CA ALA A 446 -2.18 -19.27 -9.11
C ALA A 446 -3.05 -18.71 -10.26
N THR A 447 -3.07 -17.38 -10.42
CA THR A 447 -3.79 -16.72 -11.51
C THR A 447 -3.11 -16.99 -12.86
N LEU A 448 -1.78 -17.02 -12.89
CA LEU A 448 -1.00 -17.39 -14.10
C LEU A 448 -1.24 -18.85 -14.51
N ALA A 449 -1.30 -19.76 -13.53
CA ALA A 449 -1.51 -21.20 -13.82
C ALA A 449 -2.91 -21.49 -14.39
N LYS A 450 -3.89 -20.62 -14.19
CA LYS A 450 -5.25 -20.75 -14.76
C LYS A 450 -5.40 -20.07 -16.12
N ALA A 451 -4.46 -19.21 -16.51
CA ALA A 451 -4.47 -18.48 -17.79
C ALA A 451 -3.67 -19.19 -18.90
N ASN A 452 -2.86 -20.19 -18.55
CA ASN A 452 -2.14 -21.12 -19.43
C ASN A 452 -2.86 -22.48 -19.50
#